data_5062d87c20aeaf5848d196b8759df3c2
#
_entry.id   5062d87c20aeaf5848d196b8759df3c2
#
_cell.length_a   1.000
_cell.length_b   1.000
_cell.length_c   1.000
_cell.angle_alpha   90.00
_cell.angle_beta   90.00
_cell.angle_gamma   90.00
#
_symmetry.space_group_name_H-M   'P 1'
#
loop_
_entity.id
_entity.type
_entity.pdbx_description
1 polymer ?
#
loop_
_entity_poly.entity_id
_entity_poly.type
_entity_poly.pdbx_seq_one_letter_code
_entity_poly.pdbx_strand_id
1 'polypeptide(L)'
;RLLVAIEATLSERAATDSQHAEPGPTQYLLALESLLNSESTNADILGSSIYLLSIVLPYVTPGVVRAKSHALLIAVAVPLAEPHGASENMNARLRASLSVVDTLLSIVPVQERATLERERTWLTVWDLVLNLCMDARPKVRRRAHEVVTHILGLPSWEHAHPYAERTMAWAARTLHSVAAARGVSSTKASHKVEFDKHQGKAKHARSAAAERQKQAADGAASTGIWVCALLQTIVPLVPMAST
;
A
#
# COMPACT_ATOMS: atom_id res chain seq x y z
N ARG A 1 -9.61 -18.35 -16.08
CA ARG A 1 -8.81 -18.59 -17.29
C ARG A 1 -7.32 -18.69 -16.96
N LEU A 2 -6.72 -17.71 -16.24
CA LEU A 2 -5.30 -17.74 -15.88
C LEU A 2 -4.95 -18.97 -15.03
N LEU A 3 -5.76 -19.30 -14.01
CA LEU A 3 -5.55 -20.48 -13.18
C LEU A 3 -5.52 -21.76 -14.03
N VAL A 4 -6.48 -21.93 -14.95
CA VAL A 4 -6.54 -23.09 -15.86
C VAL A 4 -5.29 -23.16 -16.74
N ALA A 5 -4.79 -22.02 -17.23
CA ALA A 5 -3.55 -22.00 -18.03
C ALA A 5 -2.33 -22.39 -17.19
N ILE A 6 -2.22 -21.90 -15.96
CA ILE A 6 -1.15 -22.29 -15.03
C ILE A 6 -1.23 -23.77 -14.70
N GLU A 7 -2.41 -24.29 -14.39
CA GLU A 7 -2.63 -25.72 -14.10
C GLU A 7 -2.26 -26.60 -15.29
N ALA A 8 -2.65 -26.23 -16.52
CA ALA A 8 -2.26 -26.95 -17.73
C ALA A 8 -0.73 -26.99 -17.90
N THR A 9 -0.06 -25.84 -17.75
CA THR A 9 1.42 -25.77 -17.87
C THR A 9 2.13 -26.57 -16.80
N LEU A 10 1.64 -26.56 -15.57
CA LEU A 10 2.20 -27.35 -14.47
C LEU A 10 1.94 -28.84 -14.65
N SER A 11 0.78 -29.24 -15.17
CA SER A 11 0.45 -30.65 -15.47
C SER A 11 1.29 -31.19 -16.61
N GLU A 12 1.56 -30.41 -17.66
CA GLU A 12 2.47 -30.80 -18.75
C GLU A 12 3.90 -31.03 -18.23
N ARG A 13 4.40 -30.16 -17.34
CA ARG A 13 5.72 -30.34 -16.71
C ARG A 13 5.76 -31.57 -15.80
N ALA A 14 4.73 -31.81 -15.00
CA ALA A 14 4.64 -32.99 -14.14
C ALA A 14 4.58 -34.30 -14.96
N ALA A 15 3.91 -34.30 -16.11
CA ALA A 15 3.86 -35.45 -17.01
C ALA A 15 5.23 -35.81 -17.61
N THR A 16 6.11 -34.79 -17.80
CA THR A 16 7.47 -35.00 -18.30
C THR A 16 8.41 -35.56 -17.22
N ASP A 17 8.17 -35.26 -15.93
CA ASP A 17 9.04 -35.64 -14.80
C ASP A 17 8.66 -36.98 -14.14
N SER A 18 7.76 -37.77 -14.71
CA SER A 18 7.34 -39.10 -14.22
C SER A 18 6.84 -39.16 -12.77
N GLN A 19 6.59 -38.02 -12.13
CA GLN A 19 5.98 -37.91 -10.81
C GLN A 19 4.57 -37.31 -10.93
N HIS A 20 3.56 -38.16 -10.83
CA HIS A 20 2.12 -37.78 -10.83
C HIS A 20 1.70 -37.04 -9.55
N ALA A 21 2.50 -36.16 -9.00
CA ALA A 21 2.13 -35.36 -7.86
C ALA A 21 1.40 -34.09 -8.31
N GLU A 22 0.28 -33.77 -7.67
CA GLU A 22 -0.43 -32.51 -7.89
C GLU A 22 0.51 -31.31 -7.61
N PRO A 23 0.43 -30.23 -8.43
CA PRO A 23 1.27 -29.06 -8.23
C PRO A 23 1.08 -28.44 -6.84
N GLY A 24 2.15 -28.36 -6.07
CA GLY A 24 2.13 -27.75 -4.73
C GLY A 24 2.22 -26.21 -4.77
N PRO A 25 1.98 -25.53 -3.62
CA PRO A 25 2.02 -24.05 -3.54
C PRO A 25 3.31 -23.42 -4.06
N THR A 26 4.45 -24.08 -3.87
CA THR A 26 5.75 -23.60 -4.37
C THR A 26 5.81 -23.56 -5.89
N GLN A 27 5.24 -24.55 -6.56
CA GLN A 27 5.21 -24.60 -8.03
C GLN A 27 4.30 -23.51 -8.60
N TYR A 28 3.17 -23.24 -7.95
CA TYR A 28 2.32 -22.10 -8.29
C TYR A 28 3.04 -20.78 -8.10
N LEU A 29 3.78 -20.60 -7.00
CA LEU A 29 4.59 -19.40 -6.76
C LEU A 29 5.58 -19.15 -7.89
N LEU A 30 6.35 -20.18 -8.29
CA LEU A 30 7.34 -20.06 -9.35
C LEU A 30 6.72 -19.74 -10.71
N ALA A 31 5.56 -20.32 -11.02
CA ALA A 31 4.83 -20.00 -12.25
C ALA A 31 4.31 -18.55 -12.24
N LEU A 32 3.77 -18.10 -11.11
CA LEU A 32 3.30 -16.71 -10.95
C LEU A 32 4.46 -15.71 -11.01
N GLU A 33 5.60 -16.01 -10.37
CA GLU A 33 6.82 -15.18 -10.45
C GLU A 33 7.29 -15.03 -11.91
N SER A 34 7.29 -16.10 -12.68
CA SER A 34 7.65 -16.05 -14.11
C SER A 34 6.71 -15.15 -14.91
N LEU A 35 5.39 -15.18 -14.61
CA LEU A 35 4.42 -14.29 -15.25
C LEU A 35 4.62 -12.83 -14.83
N LEU A 36 4.90 -12.56 -13.56
CA LEU A 36 5.12 -11.20 -13.06
C LEU A 36 6.38 -10.55 -13.65
N ASN A 37 7.39 -11.33 -13.98
CA ASN A 37 8.65 -10.87 -14.57
C ASN A 37 8.62 -10.84 -16.12
N SER A 38 7.51 -11.22 -16.75
CA SER A 38 7.38 -11.21 -18.22
C SER A 38 7.12 -9.80 -18.72
N GLU A 39 7.95 -9.29 -19.62
CA GLU A 39 7.81 -7.96 -20.24
C GLU A 39 6.51 -7.77 -21.05
N SER A 40 5.91 -8.88 -21.48
CA SER A 40 4.66 -8.87 -22.27
C SER A 40 3.39 -8.92 -21.42
N THR A 41 3.50 -8.81 -20.08
CA THR A 41 2.34 -8.99 -19.19
C THR A 41 1.39 -7.79 -19.26
N ASN A 42 0.20 -8.06 -19.78
CA ASN A 42 -0.91 -7.10 -19.79
C ASN A 42 -1.37 -6.78 -18.36
N ALA A 43 -1.89 -5.57 -18.13
CA ALA A 43 -2.35 -5.10 -16.82
C ALA A 43 -3.39 -6.02 -16.15
N ASP A 44 -4.26 -6.67 -16.93
CA ASP A 44 -5.26 -7.61 -16.43
C ASP A 44 -4.64 -8.93 -15.97
N ILE A 45 -3.63 -9.42 -16.71
CA ILE A 45 -2.86 -10.61 -16.33
C ILE A 45 -2.05 -10.31 -15.08
N LEU A 46 -1.39 -9.17 -15.01
CA LEU A 46 -0.65 -8.72 -13.83
C LEU A 46 -1.57 -8.67 -12.59
N GLY A 47 -2.74 -8.04 -12.71
CA GLY A 47 -3.71 -7.96 -11.63
C GLY A 47 -4.19 -9.33 -11.15
N SER A 48 -4.49 -10.24 -12.09
CA SER A 48 -4.91 -11.61 -11.77
C SER A 48 -3.77 -12.42 -11.15
N SER A 49 -2.52 -12.25 -11.62
CA SER A 49 -1.35 -12.93 -11.06
C SER A 49 -1.07 -12.49 -9.62
N ILE A 50 -1.15 -11.19 -9.33
CA ILE A 50 -0.97 -10.66 -7.96
C ILE A 50 -2.11 -11.15 -7.05
N TYR A 51 -3.34 -11.24 -7.55
CA TYR A 51 -4.44 -11.79 -6.79
C TYR A 51 -4.21 -13.27 -6.43
N LEU A 52 -3.83 -14.10 -7.40
CA LEU A 52 -3.49 -15.51 -7.15
C LEU A 52 -2.29 -15.64 -6.22
N LEU A 53 -1.26 -14.79 -6.39
CA LEU A 53 -0.12 -14.74 -5.50
C LEU A 53 -0.54 -14.47 -4.05
N SER A 54 -1.45 -13.53 -3.82
CA SER A 54 -1.95 -13.23 -2.48
C SER A 54 -2.68 -14.40 -1.79
N ILE A 55 -3.23 -15.32 -2.58
CA ILE A 55 -3.89 -16.53 -2.09
C ILE A 55 -2.87 -17.64 -1.83
N VAL A 56 -1.91 -17.83 -2.73
CA VAL A 56 -0.96 -18.95 -2.68
C VAL A 56 0.14 -18.72 -1.65
N LEU A 57 0.61 -17.48 -1.51
CA LEU A 57 1.78 -17.12 -0.72
C LEU A 57 1.73 -17.58 0.75
N PRO A 58 0.59 -17.52 1.47
CA PRO A 58 0.49 -18.02 2.84
C PRO A 58 0.73 -19.52 3.00
N TYR A 59 0.60 -20.30 1.94
CA TYR A 59 0.77 -21.76 1.94
C TYR A 59 2.17 -22.20 1.49
N VAL A 60 2.99 -21.27 1.01
CA VAL A 60 4.39 -21.56 0.62
C VAL A 60 5.27 -21.55 1.87
N THR A 61 6.26 -22.46 1.89
CA THR A 61 7.20 -22.52 3.02
C THR A 61 7.92 -21.18 3.21
N PRO A 62 8.05 -20.68 4.44
CA PRO A 62 8.65 -19.36 4.72
C PRO A 62 10.06 -19.17 4.14
N GLY A 63 10.87 -20.24 4.08
CA GLY A 63 12.20 -20.19 3.49
C GLY A 63 12.20 -19.87 2.00
N VAL A 64 11.27 -20.44 1.22
CA VAL A 64 11.09 -20.15 -0.20
C VAL A 64 10.58 -18.73 -0.40
N VAL A 65 9.58 -18.32 0.39
CA VAL A 65 9.03 -16.95 0.30
C VAL A 65 10.12 -15.92 0.60
N ARG A 66 10.97 -16.14 1.62
CA ARG A 66 12.11 -15.25 1.93
C ARG A 66 13.11 -15.18 0.77
N ALA A 67 13.48 -16.31 0.19
CA ALA A 67 14.40 -16.34 -0.95
C ALA A 67 13.89 -15.55 -2.16
N LYS A 68 12.57 -15.43 -2.31
CA LYS A 68 11.89 -14.73 -3.42
C LYS A 68 11.38 -13.33 -3.03
N SER A 69 11.49 -12.93 -1.78
CA SER A 69 10.86 -11.73 -1.24
C SER A 69 11.24 -10.46 -2.00
N HIS A 70 12.50 -10.29 -2.39
CA HIS A 70 12.96 -9.11 -3.11
C HIS A 70 12.29 -8.97 -4.49
N ALA A 71 12.25 -10.05 -5.28
CA ALA A 71 11.61 -10.04 -6.60
C ALA A 71 10.10 -9.79 -6.48
N LEU A 72 9.45 -10.42 -5.49
CA LEU A 72 8.02 -10.22 -5.23
C LEU A 72 7.69 -8.79 -4.78
N LEU A 73 8.54 -8.18 -3.94
CA LEU A 73 8.38 -6.79 -3.53
C LEU A 73 8.47 -5.82 -4.71
N ILE A 74 9.43 -6.02 -5.62
CA ILE A 74 9.53 -5.21 -6.83
C ILE A 74 8.25 -5.34 -7.67
N ALA A 75 7.76 -6.56 -7.86
CA ALA A 75 6.57 -6.81 -8.64
C ALA A 75 5.31 -6.13 -8.06
N VAL A 76 5.15 -6.10 -6.73
CA VAL A 76 4.01 -5.45 -6.09
C VAL A 76 4.19 -3.94 -5.89
N ALA A 77 5.41 -3.43 -5.91
CA ALA A 77 5.69 -1.99 -5.81
C ALA A 77 5.11 -1.22 -7.00
N VAL A 78 5.13 -1.80 -8.19
CA VAL A 78 4.59 -1.18 -9.42
C VAL A 78 3.12 -0.79 -9.25
N PRO A 79 2.18 -1.72 -8.97
CA PRO A 79 0.77 -1.37 -8.80
C PRO A 79 0.51 -0.47 -7.58
N LEU A 80 1.33 -0.56 -6.52
CA LEU A 80 1.18 0.30 -5.34
C LEU A 80 1.57 1.76 -5.63
N ALA A 81 2.49 1.97 -6.58
CA ALA A 81 2.96 3.29 -6.99
C ALA A 81 2.10 3.93 -8.10
N GLU A 82 1.20 3.17 -8.74
CA GLU A 82 0.39 3.68 -9.83
C GLU A 82 -0.53 4.82 -9.37
N PRO A 83 -0.64 5.91 -10.17
CA PRO A 83 -1.53 7.01 -9.86
C PRO A 83 -3.00 6.54 -9.81
N HIS A 84 -3.75 7.14 -8.91
CA HIS A 84 -5.10 6.74 -8.53
C HIS A 84 -6.09 6.77 -9.72
N GLY A 85 -6.33 5.62 -10.33
CA GLY A 85 -7.40 5.42 -11.31
C GLY A 85 -8.70 4.95 -10.62
N ALA A 86 -9.86 5.31 -11.21
CA ALA A 86 -11.17 4.97 -10.66
C ALA A 86 -11.65 3.54 -10.99
N SER A 87 -10.85 2.71 -11.64
CA SER A 87 -11.24 1.35 -12.06
C SER A 87 -11.44 0.41 -10.87
N GLU A 88 -12.50 -0.38 -10.87
CA GLU A 88 -12.77 -1.39 -9.84
C GLU A 88 -11.69 -2.49 -9.83
N ASN A 89 -11.16 -2.85 -10.99
CA ASN A 89 -10.04 -3.79 -11.13
C ASN A 89 -8.78 -3.28 -10.42
N MET A 90 -8.54 -1.96 -10.43
CA MET A 90 -7.44 -1.31 -9.70
C MET A 90 -7.60 -1.51 -8.18
N ASN A 91 -8.80 -1.38 -7.64
CA ASN A 91 -9.05 -1.56 -6.20
C ASN A 91 -8.77 -3.00 -5.75
N ALA A 92 -9.14 -3.99 -6.56
CA ALA A 92 -8.87 -5.40 -6.28
C ALA A 92 -7.36 -5.67 -6.32
N ARG A 93 -6.66 -5.16 -7.33
CA ARG A 93 -5.21 -5.30 -7.51
C ARG A 93 -4.43 -4.68 -6.34
N LEU A 94 -4.76 -3.47 -5.93
CA LEU A 94 -4.12 -2.81 -4.79
C LEU A 94 -4.32 -3.58 -3.47
N ARG A 95 -5.52 -4.07 -3.21
CA ARG A 95 -5.77 -4.89 -2.01
C ARG A 95 -5.00 -6.21 -2.04
N ALA A 96 -4.90 -6.84 -3.20
CA ALA A 96 -4.10 -8.05 -3.37
C ALA A 96 -2.61 -7.75 -3.16
N SER A 97 -2.08 -6.66 -3.73
CA SER A 97 -0.70 -6.21 -3.50
C SER A 97 -0.42 -5.94 -2.01
N LEU A 98 -1.33 -5.27 -1.32
CA LEU A 98 -1.24 -5.06 0.13
C LEU A 98 -1.23 -6.38 0.90
N SER A 99 -2.00 -7.39 0.47
CA SER A 99 -1.99 -8.72 1.11
C SER A 99 -0.67 -9.46 0.87
N VAL A 100 -0.07 -9.33 -0.30
CA VAL A 100 1.26 -9.87 -0.58
C VAL A 100 2.31 -9.20 0.32
N VAL A 101 2.30 -7.86 0.42
CA VAL A 101 3.22 -7.12 1.31
C VAL A 101 3.07 -7.55 2.76
N ASP A 102 1.83 -7.70 3.23
CA ASP A 102 1.51 -8.19 4.58
C ASP A 102 2.18 -9.53 4.86
N THR A 103 2.01 -10.50 3.97
CA THR A 103 2.63 -11.83 4.09
C THR A 103 4.16 -11.74 4.04
N LEU A 104 4.74 -10.97 3.10
CA LEU A 104 6.18 -10.84 2.95
C LEU A 104 6.83 -10.24 4.21
N LEU A 105 6.24 -9.18 4.77
CA LEU A 105 6.76 -8.54 5.98
C LEU A 105 6.58 -9.42 7.23
N SER A 106 5.49 -10.19 7.31
CA SER A 106 5.20 -11.05 8.46
C SER A 106 6.18 -12.22 8.62
N ILE A 107 6.83 -12.64 7.54
CA ILE A 107 7.78 -13.77 7.57
C ILE A 107 9.23 -13.35 7.78
N VAL A 108 9.54 -12.06 7.79
CA VAL A 108 10.90 -11.56 8.05
C VAL A 108 11.26 -11.84 9.50
N PRO A 109 12.30 -12.64 9.76
CA PRO A 109 12.71 -12.93 11.13
C PRO A 109 13.41 -11.73 11.77
N VAL A 110 13.39 -11.68 13.11
CA VAL A 110 14.03 -10.60 13.89
C VAL A 110 15.51 -10.44 13.55
N GLN A 111 16.20 -11.54 13.23
CA GLN A 111 17.61 -11.53 12.85
C GLN A 111 17.88 -10.75 11.54
N GLU A 112 16.88 -10.60 10.68
CA GLU A 112 16.98 -9.87 9.42
C GLU A 112 16.51 -8.41 9.52
N ARG A 113 16.39 -7.89 10.74
CA ARG A 113 15.99 -6.49 11.02
C ARG A 113 16.78 -5.47 10.18
N ALA A 114 18.09 -5.69 10.03
CA ALA A 114 18.97 -4.82 9.27
C ALA A 114 18.55 -4.70 7.78
N THR A 115 17.95 -5.75 7.22
CA THR A 115 17.40 -5.72 5.84
C THR A 115 16.23 -4.75 5.75
N LEU A 116 15.30 -4.81 6.68
CA LEU A 116 14.14 -3.90 6.71
C LEU A 116 14.56 -2.44 6.91
N GLU A 117 15.60 -2.18 7.71
CA GLU A 117 16.07 -0.83 8.02
C GLU A 117 16.91 -0.19 6.92
N ARG A 118 17.61 -0.98 6.11
CA ARG A 118 18.63 -0.48 5.17
C ARG A 118 18.26 -0.69 3.70
N GLU A 119 17.53 -1.72 3.37
CA GLU A 119 17.25 -2.04 1.98
C GLU A 119 16.17 -1.11 1.43
N ARG A 120 16.55 -0.35 0.41
CA ARG A 120 15.72 0.69 -0.18
C ARG A 120 14.37 0.16 -0.69
N THR A 121 14.34 -1.04 -1.24
CA THR A 121 13.11 -1.64 -1.77
C THR A 121 12.06 -1.83 -0.68
N TRP A 122 12.47 -2.40 0.47
CA TRP A 122 11.59 -2.58 1.63
C TRP A 122 11.06 -1.25 2.16
N LEU A 123 11.93 -0.25 2.30
CA LEU A 123 11.56 1.09 2.76
C LEU A 123 10.60 1.78 1.78
N THR A 124 10.84 1.65 0.48
CA THR A 124 9.97 2.23 -0.55
C THR A 124 8.59 1.60 -0.53
N VAL A 125 8.51 0.27 -0.45
CA VAL A 125 7.21 -0.43 -0.38
C VAL A 125 6.45 -0.04 0.89
N TRP A 126 7.13 0.10 2.03
CA TRP A 126 6.48 0.56 3.26
C TRP A 126 5.91 1.98 3.12
N ASP A 127 6.66 2.91 2.52
CA ASP A 127 6.16 4.26 2.25
C ASP A 127 4.93 4.26 1.32
N LEU A 128 4.89 3.38 0.32
CA LEU A 128 3.72 3.21 -0.53
C LEU A 128 2.51 2.71 0.27
N VAL A 129 2.69 1.75 1.17
CA VAL A 129 1.63 1.28 2.08
C VAL A 129 1.11 2.43 2.95
N LEU A 130 2.01 3.23 3.54
CA LEU A 130 1.63 4.39 4.36
C LEU A 130 0.84 5.42 3.55
N ASN A 131 1.22 5.69 2.31
CA ASN A 131 0.49 6.60 1.43
C ASN A 131 -0.92 6.07 1.12
N LEU A 132 -1.09 4.76 0.97
CA LEU A 132 -2.41 4.13 0.79
C LEU A 132 -3.30 4.19 2.04
N CYS A 133 -2.74 4.45 3.23
CA CYS A 133 -3.52 4.74 4.43
C CYS A 133 -4.35 6.04 4.31
N MET A 134 -4.04 6.89 3.35
CA MET A 134 -4.79 8.12 3.02
C MET A 134 -5.56 8.01 1.71
N ASP A 135 -5.66 6.83 1.12
CA ASP A 135 -6.35 6.63 -0.16
C ASP A 135 -7.83 7.01 -0.06
N ALA A 136 -8.34 7.69 -1.07
CA ALA A 136 -9.74 8.11 -1.14
C ALA A 136 -10.71 6.92 -1.16
N ARG A 137 -10.26 5.76 -1.67
CA ARG A 137 -11.06 4.52 -1.76
C ARG A 137 -11.12 3.80 -0.42
N PRO A 138 -12.29 3.70 0.24
CA PRO A 138 -12.39 3.18 1.60
C PRO A 138 -11.85 1.75 1.78
N LYS A 139 -12.08 0.87 0.78
CA LYS A 139 -11.63 -0.54 0.83
C LYS A 139 -10.11 -0.68 0.75
N VAL A 140 -9.44 0.20 -0.01
CA VAL A 140 -7.96 0.23 -0.12
C VAL A 140 -7.37 0.79 1.17
N ARG A 141 -7.85 1.95 1.61
CA ARG A 141 -7.42 2.60 2.86
C ARG A 141 -7.55 1.67 4.06
N ARG A 142 -8.72 1.03 4.21
CA ARG A 142 -8.94 0.07 5.29
C ARG A 142 -7.92 -1.08 5.26
N ARG A 143 -7.68 -1.67 4.08
CA ARG A 143 -6.70 -2.75 3.96
C ARG A 143 -5.28 -2.28 4.28
N ALA A 144 -4.89 -1.07 3.87
CA ALA A 144 -3.60 -0.48 4.23
C ALA A 144 -3.46 -0.29 5.76
N HIS A 145 -4.50 0.21 6.44
CA HIS A 145 -4.53 0.32 7.91
C HIS A 145 -4.38 -1.06 8.57
N GLU A 146 -5.08 -2.08 8.09
CA GLU A 146 -4.97 -3.46 8.58
C GLU A 146 -3.54 -3.98 8.48
N VAL A 147 -2.88 -3.76 7.33
CA VAL A 147 -1.47 -4.17 7.12
C VAL A 147 -0.54 -3.45 8.09
N VAL A 148 -0.64 -2.13 8.19
CA VAL A 148 0.22 -1.36 9.11
C VAL A 148 0.03 -1.81 10.57
N THR A 149 -1.22 -1.97 11.00
CA THR A 149 -1.53 -2.42 12.36
C THR A 149 -1.03 -3.84 12.61
N HIS A 150 -1.22 -4.75 11.67
CA HIS A 150 -0.75 -6.13 11.79
C HIS A 150 0.78 -6.19 11.90
N ILE A 151 1.51 -5.55 10.99
CA ILE A 151 2.97 -5.61 10.94
C ILE A 151 3.59 -4.96 12.18
N LEU A 152 3.11 -3.80 12.62
CA LEU A 152 3.63 -3.14 13.82
C LEU A 152 3.27 -3.88 15.10
N GLY A 153 2.19 -4.67 15.11
CA GLY A 153 1.73 -5.48 16.23
C GLY A 153 2.29 -6.89 16.29
N LEU A 154 3.21 -7.27 15.39
CA LEU A 154 3.79 -8.63 15.38
C LEU A 154 4.55 -8.92 16.70
N PRO A 155 4.19 -9.98 17.42
CA PRO A 155 4.79 -10.28 18.72
C PRO A 155 6.22 -10.82 18.65
N SER A 156 6.73 -11.08 17.46
CA SER A 156 8.06 -11.63 17.23
C SER A 156 9.21 -10.64 17.50
N TRP A 157 8.91 -9.36 17.72
CA TRP A 157 9.90 -8.32 17.95
C TRP A 157 10.01 -8.03 19.47
N GLU A 158 11.21 -8.16 20.02
CA GLU A 158 11.49 -7.84 21.43
C GLU A 158 11.28 -6.35 21.74
N HIS A 159 11.44 -5.51 20.71
CA HIS A 159 11.31 -4.07 20.76
C HIS A 159 10.28 -3.64 19.70
N ALA A 160 10.07 -2.34 19.54
CA ALA A 160 9.22 -1.84 18.46
C ALA A 160 9.70 -2.35 17.10
N HIS A 161 8.75 -2.65 16.21
CA HIS A 161 9.05 -3.02 14.83
C HIS A 161 9.92 -1.94 14.16
N PRO A 162 10.91 -2.27 13.30
CA PRO A 162 11.81 -1.30 12.65
C PRO A 162 11.10 -0.15 11.95
N TYR A 163 9.89 -0.37 11.45
CA TYR A 163 9.10 0.66 10.78
C TYR A 163 8.26 1.54 11.70
N ALA A 164 8.25 1.30 13.01
CA ALA A 164 7.44 2.09 13.95
C ALA A 164 7.82 3.57 13.91
N GLU A 165 9.12 3.88 14.06
CA GLU A 165 9.63 5.26 14.01
C GLU A 165 9.32 5.93 12.66
N ARG A 166 9.54 5.22 11.55
CA ARG A 166 9.25 5.72 10.21
C ARG A 166 7.76 6.04 10.03
N THR A 167 6.89 5.18 10.55
CA THR A 167 5.43 5.37 10.52
C THR A 167 5.01 6.57 11.34
N MET A 168 5.57 6.73 12.55
CA MET A 168 5.29 7.89 13.40
C MET A 168 5.78 9.20 12.77
N ALA A 169 6.98 9.20 12.18
CA ALA A 169 7.52 10.34 11.45
C ALA A 169 6.67 10.70 10.21
N TRP A 170 6.18 9.70 9.47
CA TRP A 170 5.25 9.90 8.36
C TRP A 170 3.93 10.52 8.85
N ALA A 171 3.34 10.00 9.93
CA ALA A 171 2.10 10.52 10.49
C ALA A 171 2.26 11.97 10.96
N ALA A 172 3.35 12.29 11.66
CA ALA A 172 3.64 13.64 12.13
C ALA A 172 3.77 14.62 10.96
N ARG A 173 4.53 14.28 9.91
CA ARG A 173 4.66 15.11 8.69
C ARG A 173 3.31 15.34 8.00
N THR A 174 2.50 14.29 7.90
CA THR A 174 1.18 14.38 7.25
C THR A 174 0.23 15.28 8.04
N LEU A 175 0.16 15.13 9.36
CA LEU A 175 -0.65 16.00 10.21
C LEU A 175 -0.19 17.45 10.17
N HIS A 176 1.12 17.68 10.14
CA HIS A 176 1.69 19.03 9.98
C HIS A 176 1.29 19.68 8.65
N SER A 177 1.37 18.92 7.56
CA SER A 177 0.91 19.36 6.23
C SER A 177 -0.58 19.70 6.21
N VAL A 178 -1.41 18.88 6.84
CA VAL A 178 -2.86 19.14 6.99
C VAL A 178 -3.14 20.40 7.80
N ALA A 179 -2.43 20.60 8.90
CA ALA A 179 -2.56 21.80 9.73
C ALA A 179 -2.14 23.08 8.97
N ALA A 180 -1.02 23.01 8.25
CA ALA A 180 -0.54 24.12 7.41
C ALA A 180 -1.56 24.49 6.31
N ALA A 181 -2.15 23.50 5.63
CA ALA A 181 -3.17 23.72 4.62
C ALA A 181 -4.43 24.41 5.19
N ARG A 182 -4.83 24.07 6.41
CA ARG A 182 -5.94 24.73 7.12
C ARG A 182 -5.60 26.15 7.57
N GLY A 183 -4.38 26.37 8.08
CA GLY A 183 -3.91 27.70 8.52
C GLY A 183 -3.91 28.72 7.38
N VAL A 184 -3.43 28.32 6.19
CA VAL A 184 -3.45 29.18 4.99
C VAL A 184 -4.88 29.51 4.53
N SER A 185 -5.83 28.60 4.69
CA SER A 185 -7.26 28.84 4.39
C SER A 185 -7.87 29.87 5.35
N SER A 186 -7.55 29.82 6.63
CA SER A 186 -8.10 30.72 7.66
C SER A 186 -7.61 32.17 7.50
N THR A 187 -6.34 32.37 7.17
CA THR A 187 -5.77 33.74 7.04
C THR A 187 -6.23 34.46 5.77
N LYS A 188 -6.57 33.74 4.69
CA LYS A 188 -7.10 34.36 3.46
C LYS A 188 -8.56 34.77 3.54
N ALA A 189 -9.35 34.16 4.42
CA ALA A 189 -10.76 34.51 4.61
C ALA A 189 -10.97 35.82 5.37
N SER A 190 -10.02 36.26 6.19
CA SER A 190 -10.16 37.44 7.05
C SER A 190 -9.78 38.79 6.39
N HIS A 191 -9.24 38.81 5.17
CA HIS A 191 -8.65 40.04 4.62
C HIS A 191 -9.24 40.52 3.29
N LYS A 192 -10.50 40.17 2.92
CA LYS A 192 -11.09 40.74 1.71
C LYS A 192 -12.58 40.96 1.81
N VAL A 193 -12.97 41.93 2.63
CA VAL A 193 -14.20 42.69 2.48
C VAL A 193 -13.77 44.13 2.26
N GLU A 194 -13.46 44.50 1.05
CA GLU A 194 -13.68 45.86 0.53
C GLU A 194 -13.46 45.92 -0.97
N PHE A 195 -14.46 46.48 -1.67
CA PHE A 195 -14.47 47.07 -3.01
C PHE A 195 -14.03 46.23 -4.21
N ASP A 196 -14.97 45.77 -5.03
CA ASP A 196 -15.04 46.23 -6.43
C ASP A 196 -16.40 45.93 -7.09
N LYS A 197 -17.10 46.96 -7.46
CA LYS A 197 -18.21 46.97 -8.41
C LYS A 197 -17.62 47.05 -9.79
N HIS A 198 -17.41 45.93 -10.48
CA HIS A 198 -17.44 45.78 -11.94
C HIS A 198 -16.87 44.41 -12.37
N GLN A 199 -17.70 43.67 -13.09
CA GLN A 199 -17.39 42.59 -14.05
C GLN A 199 -18.03 41.23 -13.80
N GLY A 200 -19.08 40.94 -14.56
CA GLY A 200 -19.81 39.66 -14.52
C GLY A 200 -19.03 38.39 -14.92
N LYS A 201 -17.86 38.52 -15.59
CA LYS A 201 -16.98 37.37 -15.94
C LYS A 201 -16.09 36.93 -14.79
N ALA A 202 -15.81 37.78 -13.83
CA ALA A 202 -14.99 37.46 -12.65
C ALA A 202 -15.75 36.60 -11.61
N LYS A 203 -17.08 36.59 -11.62
CA LYS A 203 -17.89 35.81 -10.67
C LYS A 203 -17.72 34.30 -10.85
N HIS A 204 -17.73 33.79 -12.08
CA HIS A 204 -17.57 32.36 -12.35
C HIS A 204 -16.18 31.85 -12.02
N ALA A 205 -15.12 32.61 -12.32
CA ALA A 205 -13.75 32.22 -11.97
C ALA A 205 -13.52 32.25 -10.45
N ARG A 206 -14.13 33.19 -9.73
CA ARG A 206 -14.05 33.27 -8.26
C ARG A 206 -14.84 32.15 -7.58
N SER A 207 -16.01 31.76 -8.14
CA SER A 207 -16.80 30.62 -7.64
C SER A 207 -16.04 29.31 -7.78
N ALA A 208 -15.46 29.04 -8.98
CA ALA A 208 -14.68 27.84 -9.22
C ALA A 208 -13.40 27.78 -8.35
N ALA A 209 -12.75 28.90 -8.08
CA ALA A 209 -11.60 28.97 -7.17
C ALA A 209 -12.01 28.72 -5.71
N ALA A 210 -13.14 29.26 -5.26
CA ALA A 210 -13.67 29.01 -3.92
C ALA A 210 -14.11 27.57 -3.72
N GLU A 211 -14.71 26.94 -4.73
CA GLU A 211 -15.07 25.52 -4.68
C GLU A 211 -13.84 24.61 -4.62
N ARG A 212 -12.81 24.88 -5.44
CA ARG A 212 -11.54 24.14 -5.39
C ARG A 212 -10.86 24.27 -4.02
N GLN A 213 -10.90 25.46 -3.44
CA GLN A 213 -10.33 25.71 -2.11
C GLN A 213 -11.11 24.99 -1.02
N LYS A 214 -12.44 24.94 -1.11
CA LYS A 214 -13.29 24.17 -0.19
C LYS A 214 -13.02 22.68 -0.33
N GLN A 215 -12.96 22.13 -1.55
CA GLN A 215 -12.62 20.73 -1.78
C GLN A 215 -11.23 20.35 -1.25
N ALA A 216 -10.23 21.22 -1.40
CA ALA A 216 -8.91 21.01 -0.84
C ALA A 216 -8.92 21.01 0.71
N ALA A 217 -9.68 21.90 1.33
CA ALA A 217 -9.84 21.95 2.78
C ALA A 217 -10.59 20.72 3.33
N ASP A 218 -11.64 20.28 2.66
CA ASP A 218 -12.41 19.09 3.02
C ASP A 218 -11.54 17.81 2.84
N GLY A 219 -10.75 17.74 1.78
CA GLY A 219 -9.77 16.68 1.55
C GLY A 219 -8.70 16.61 2.65
N ALA A 220 -8.14 17.77 3.03
CA ALA A 220 -7.18 17.87 4.13
C ALA A 220 -7.79 17.46 5.47
N ALA A 221 -9.04 17.84 5.73
CA ALA A 221 -9.78 17.42 6.93
C ALA A 221 -9.94 15.90 7.01
N SER A 222 -10.35 15.29 5.90
CA SER A 222 -10.50 13.83 5.80
C SER A 222 -9.16 13.10 6.01
N THR A 223 -8.08 13.58 5.40
CA THR A 223 -6.73 13.04 5.59
C THR A 223 -6.32 13.07 7.06
N GLY A 224 -6.53 14.19 7.75
CA GLY A 224 -6.23 14.31 9.18
C GLY A 224 -6.99 13.29 10.03
N ILE A 225 -8.28 13.08 9.75
CA ILE A 225 -9.11 12.09 10.45
C ILE A 225 -8.56 10.67 10.23
N TRP A 226 -8.17 10.32 9.01
CA TRP A 226 -7.67 8.97 8.70
C TRP A 226 -6.33 8.70 9.36
N VAL A 227 -5.42 9.69 9.41
CA VAL A 227 -4.15 9.56 10.11
C VAL A 227 -4.37 9.42 11.62
N CYS A 228 -5.26 10.22 12.21
CA CYS A 228 -5.61 10.08 13.63
C CYS A 228 -6.22 8.71 13.95
N ALA A 229 -7.11 8.19 13.10
CA ALA A 229 -7.68 6.85 13.27
C ALA A 229 -6.61 5.76 13.22
N LEU A 230 -5.63 5.87 12.31
CA LEU A 230 -4.50 4.95 12.26
C LEU A 230 -3.65 5.05 13.54
N LEU A 231 -3.30 6.27 13.98
CA LEU A 231 -2.51 6.48 15.20
C LEU A 231 -3.19 5.89 16.44
N GLN A 232 -4.51 6.00 16.57
CA GLN A 232 -5.25 5.38 17.67
C GLN A 232 -5.07 3.86 17.74
N THR A 233 -4.87 3.21 16.60
CA THR A 233 -4.66 1.74 16.54
C THR A 233 -3.21 1.35 16.74
N ILE A 234 -2.24 2.13 16.27
CA ILE A 234 -0.81 1.76 16.30
C ILE A 234 -0.06 2.26 17.54
N VAL A 235 -0.46 3.38 18.14
CA VAL A 235 0.22 3.92 19.34
C VAL A 235 0.33 2.90 20.49
N PRO A 236 -0.71 2.12 20.81
CA PRO A 236 -0.60 1.07 21.83
C PRO A 236 0.37 -0.06 21.47
N LEU A 237 0.69 -0.23 20.18
CA LEU A 237 1.57 -1.29 19.68
C LEU A 237 3.06 -0.89 19.67
N VAL A 238 3.33 0.42 19.77
CA VAL A 238 4.69 0.95 19.77
C VAL A 238 5.13 1.15 21.22
N PRO A 239 6.05 0.32 21.76
CA PRO A 239 6.56 0.50 23.10
C PRO A 239 7.17 1.91 23.21
N MET A 240 6.70 2.68 24.16
CA MET A 240 7.34 3.96 24.49
C MET A 240 8.77 3.63 24.93
N ALA A 241 9.76 4.19 24.24
CA ALA A 241 11.14 4.11 24.68
C ALA A 241 11.18 4.64 26.11
N SER A 242 11.58 3.79 27.06
CA SER A 242 11.83 4.22 28.42
C SER A 242 12.98 5.23 28.37
N THR A 243 12.66 6.50 28.61
CA THR A 243 13.64 7.58 28.75
C THR A 243 14.53 7.34 29.97
#